data_4174bd00f28c2029a2d30144fc3cf432
#
_entry.id   4174bd00f28c2029a2d30144fc3cf432
#
_cell.length_a   1.000
_cell.length_b   1.000
_cell.length_c   1.000
_cell.angle_alpha   90.00
_cell.angle_beta   90.00
_cell.angle_gamma   90.00
#
_symmetry.space_group_name_H-M   'P 1'
#
loop_
_entity.id
_entity.type
_entity.pdbx_description
1 polymer ?
#
loop_
_entity_poly.entity_id
_entity_poly.type
_entity_poly.pdbx_seq_one_letter_code
_entity_poly.pdbx_strand_id
1 'polypeptide(L)'
;MSTQMGRPTGIDPDLLRAFVYIAEDGSFTRAAERVGRTQSAVSMQVQRLEALLGEKVLARGKGGAVQLTPHGRYLLEKARELLALNDAIWSAFHAPVVRGTVCLGTPDDYAMRYLPPVLKRFAQTHPAVEVDVLCLPSSDLVERLKAGDLDLTLCSEHQEPRNWPTTRLWSGPLQWITSDRHAPHRMDPLPLALSAGDCSWRQATLRTLDKAGRRYRVGYTSATLAGTHVAVLAGLAVTVSPITTLLPEGLRVLRPDEGMPELPEAGILLLKGRDPTQPLTDVLAAHIAETFRQDMRVSDRIAA
;
A
#
# COMPACT_ATOMS: atom_id res chain seq x y z
N MET A 1 46.81 7.63 23.61
CA MET A 1 45.56 7.26 24.31
C MET A 1 44.71 6.47 23.34
N SER A 2 44.75 5.12 23.50
CA SER A 2 43.97 4.21 22.64
C SER A 2 42.53 4.20 23.11
N THR A 3 41.64 4.78 22.29
CA THR A 3 40.18 4.66 22.48
C THR A 3 39.80 3.20 22.24
N GLN A 4 39.59 2.43 23.30
CA GLN A 4 38.94 1.13 23.20
C GLN A 4 37.54 1.38 22.62
N MET A 5 37.38 1.08 21.35
CA MET A 5 36.03 0.89 20.76
C MET A 5 35.44 -0.36 21.43
N GLY A 6 34.62 -0.11 22.47
CA GLY A 6 33.83 -1.15 23.09
C GLY A 6 32.97 -1.85 22.00
N ARG A 7 32.79 -3.18 22.16
CA ARG A 7 31.84 -3.93 21.30
C ARG A 7 30.53 -3.16 21.22
N PRO A 8 29.95 -2.97 20.02
CA PRO A 8 28.63 -2.34 19.91
C PRO A 8 27.63 -3.13 20.76
N THR A 9 26.98 -2.45 21.68
CA THR A 9 25.96 -3.04 22.55
C THR A 9 24.77 -3.37 21.66
N GLY A 10 24.33 -4.63 21.65
CA GLY A 10 23.14 -5.03 20.88
C GLY A 10 21.89 -4.36 21.44
N ILE A 11 20.95 -4.03 20.57
CA ILE A 11 19.62 -3.53 20.96
C ILE A 11 18.69 -4.74 21.06
N ASP A 12 18.05 -4.88 22.22
CA ASP A 12 17.05 -5.93 22.46
C ASP A 12 15.83 -5.70 21.52
N PRO A 13 15.44 -6.71 20.71
CA PRO A 13 14.28 -6.62 19.83
C PRO A 13 12.97 -6.24 20.55
N ASP A 14 12.79 -6.62 21.81
CA ASP A 14 11.59 -6.26 22.57
C ASP A 14 11.50 -4.76 22.86
N LEU A 15 12.63 -4.08 23.03
CA LEU A 15 12.66 -2.61 23.19
C LEU A 15 12.26 -1.91 21.87
N LEU A 16 12.74 -2.44 20.75
CA LEU A 16 12.40 -1.94 19.43
C LEU A 16 10.92 -2.18 19.11
N ARG A 17 10.39 -3.35 19.46
CA ARG A 17 8.97 -3.70 19.23
C ARG A 17 8.04 -2.77 20.00
N ALA A 18 8.32 -2.51 21.27
CA ALA A 18 7.57 -1.55 22.07
C ALA A 18 7.60 -0.13 21.45
N PHE A 19 8.77 0.33 21.05
CA PHE A 19 8.93 1.63 20.39
C PHE A 19 8.13 1.70 19.05
N VAL A 20 8.23 0.68 18.19
CA VAL A 20 7.52 0.63 16.91
C VAL A 20 6.01 0.71 17.13
N TYR A 21 5.45 -0.05 18.08
CA TYR A 21 4.01 -0.01 18.36
C TYR A 21 3.56 1.35 18.89
N ILE A 22 4.33 1.98 19.78
CA ILE A 22 4.00 3.35 20.24
C ILE A 22 4.03 4.33 19.06
N ALA A 23 5.02 4.23 18.18
CA ALA A 23 5.14 5.08 17.00
C ALA A 23 3.97 4.90 16.02
N GLU A 24 3.45 3.69 15.92
CA GLU A 24 2.33 3.33 15.06
C GLU A 24 0.98 3.77 15.64
N ASP A 25 0.75 3.48 16.90
CA ASP A 25 -0.53 3.71 17.55
C ASP A 25 -0.67 5.16 18.08
N GLY A 26 0.44 5.90 18.17
CA GLY A 26 0.48 7.22 18.79
C GLY A 26 0.10 7.21 20.28
N SER A 27 0.13 6.03 20.94
CA SER A 27 -0.39 5.81 22.29
C SER A 27 0.37 4.71 23.02
N PHE A 28 0.89 5.04 24.21
CA PHE A 28 1.52 4.06 25.10
C PHE A 28 0.55 2.99 25.59
N THR A 29 -0.71 3.34 25.82
CA THR A 29 -1.73 2.38 26.29
C THR A 29 -2.04 1.34 25.22
N ARG A 30 -2.32 1.77 23.97
CA ARG A 30 -2.58 0.84 22.86
C ARG A 30 -1.39 -0.05 22.55
N ALA A 31 -0.20 0.52 22.56
CA ALA A 31 1.02 -0.27 22.38
C ALA A 31 1.20 -1.32 23.47
N ALA A 32 0.88 -0.98 24.73
CA ALA A 32 0.95 -1.91 25.87
C ALA A 32 -0.02 -3.09 25.72
N GLU A 33 -1.24 -2.84 25.26
CA GLU A 33 -2.22 -3.88 24.93
C GLU A 33 -1.69 -4.83 23.86
N ARG A 34 -1.07 -4.27 22.79
CA ARG A 34 -0.49 -5.08 21.69
C ARG A 34 0.66 -5.99 22.13
N VAL A 35 1.48 -5.57 23.09
CA VAL A 35 2.58 -6.40 23.62
C VAL A 35 2.19 -7.24 24.84
N GLY A 36 0.93 -7.17 25.30
CA GLY A 36 0.46 -7.89 26.47
C GLY A 36 1.16 -7.45 27.78
N ARG A 37 1.49 -6.16 27.90
CA ARG A 37 2.19 -5.57 29.07
C ARG A 37 1.42 -4.36 29.62
N THR A 38 1.85 -3.86 30.79
CA THR A 38 1.32 -2.62 31.34
C THR A 38 1.92 -1.39 30.65
N GLN A 39 1.20 -0.27 30.63
CA GLN A 39 1.67 0.99 30.07
C GLN A 39 2.98 1.47 30.74
N SER A 40 3.13 1.26 32.06
CA SER A 40 4.35 1.58 32.79
C SER A 40 5.55 0.74 32.34
N ALA A 41 5.34 -0.55 32.07
CA ALA A 41 6.40 -1.44 31.57
C ALA A 41 6.87 -1.00 30.17
N VAL A 42 5.94 -0.66 29.27
CA VAL A 42 6.26 -0.17 27.92
C VAL A 42 6.96 1.19 27.99
N SER A 43 6.56 2.08 28.89
CA SER A 43 7.25 3.35 29.14
C SER A 43 8.70 3.14 29.60
N MET A 44 8.94 2.19 30.52
CA MET A 44 10.31 1.84 30.95
C MET A 44 11.14 1.24 29.83
N GLN A 45 10.54 0.42 28.95
CA GLN A 45 11.24 -0.13 27.77
C GLN A 45 11.74 0.98 26.85
N VAL A 46 10.91 1.98 26.57
CA VAL A 46 11.34 3.12 25.73
C VAL A 46 12.41 3.96 26.44
N GLN A 47 12.28 4.23 27.73
CA GLN A 47 13.32 4.94 28.47
C GLN A 47 14.67 4.19 28.44
N ARG A 48 14.64 2.86 28.57
CA ARG A 48 15.85 2.02 28.45
C ARG A 48 16.43 2.08 27.03
N LEU A 49 15.59 2.06 26.00
CA LEU A 49 16.02 2.21 24.60
C LEU A 49 16.70 3.56 24.38
N GLU A 50 16.09 4.66 24.83
CA GLU A 50 16.64 6.00 24.73
C GLU A 50 17.97 6.14 25.49
N ALA A 51 18.08 5.54 26.67
CA ALA A 51 19.31 5.52 27.44
C ALA A 51 20.42 4.75 26.74
N LEU A 52 20.12 3.64 26.06
CA LEU A 52 21.06 2.87 25.24
C LEU A 52 21.56 3.65 24.02
N LEU A 53 20.66 4.40 23.39
CA LEU A 53 20.97 5.19 22.20
C LEU A 53 21.61 6.54 22.49
N GLY A 54 21.50 7.02 23.74
CA GLY A 54 21.93 8.36 24.14
C GLY A 54 21.06 9.50 23.60
N GLU A 55 19.94 9.16 22.93
CA GLU A 55 19.07 10.11 22.22
C GLU A 55 17.60 9.86 22.51
N LYS A 56 16.81 10.95 22.52
CA LYS A 56 15.34 10.86 22.59
C LYS A 56 14.77 10.47 21.24
N VAL A 57 13.94 9.42 21.22
CA VAL A 57 13.26 8.94 20.01
C VAL A 57 11.79 9.35 19.97
N LEU A 58 11.20 9.65 21.14
CA LEU A 58 9.83 10.15 21.28
C LEU A 58 9.82 11.52 21.94
N ALA A 59 8.90 12.38 21.53
CA ALA A 59 8.61 13.69 22.13
C ALA A 59 7.11 13.80 22.42
N ARG A 60 6.76 14.66 23.39
CA ARG A 60 5.37 15.02 23.66
C ARG A 60 4.96 16.18 22.76
N GLY A 61 3.95 15.94 21.92
CA GLY A 61 3.32 16.97 21.10
C GLY A 61 2.27 17.79 21.85
N LYS A 62 1.69 18.78 21.17
CA LYS A 62 0.56 19.56 21.67
C LYS A 62 -0.60 18.62 22.02
N GLY A 63 -1.18 18.78 23.21
CA GLY A 63 -2.28 17.94 23.69
C GLY A 63 -1.87 16.54 24.21
N GLY A 64 -0.56 16.30 24.45
CA GLY A 64 -0.08 15.02 24.99
C GLY A 64 0.10 13.90 23.97
N ALA A 65 -0.09 14.18 22.68
CA ALA A 65 0.13 13.22 21.61
C ALA A 65 1.62 12.82 21.52
N VAL A 66 1.88 11.55 21.20
CA VAL A 66 3.23 11.04 20.97
C VAL A 66 3.71 11.44 19.58
N GLN A 67 4.89 12.04 19.51
CA GLN A 67 5.53 12.43 18.25
C GLN A 67 6.93 11.81 18.16
N LEU A 68 7.36 11.50 16.95
CA LEU A 68 8.72 11.04 16.69
C LEU A 68 9.69 12.23 16.57
N THR A 69 10.85 12.12 17.25
CA THR A 69 11.98 13.01 16.98
C THR A 69 12.62 12.70 15.62
N PRO A 70 13.56 13.50 15.11
CA PRO A 70 14.36 13.13 13.93
C PRO A 70 15.04 11.77 14.10
N HIS A 71 15.66 11.51 15.26
CA HIS A 71 16.28 10.23 15.59
C HIS A 71 15.23 9.11 15.70
N GLY A 72 14.03 9.40 16.20
CA GLY A 72 12.92 8.45 16.25
C GLY A 72 12.43 8.04 14.85
N ARG A 73 12.40 8.93 13.88
CA ARG A 73 12.06 8.59 12.50
C ARG A 73 13.07 7.65 11.86
N TYR A 74 14.36 7.96 12.01
CA TYR A 74 15.44 7.09 11.57
C TYR A 74 15.38 5.71 12.24
N LEU A 75 15.23 5.70 13.57
CA LEU A 75 15.11 4.45 14.32
C LEU A 75 13.91 3.62 13.88
N LEU A 76 12.76 4.23 13.63
CA LEU A 76 11.54 3.51 13.21
C LEU A 76 11.74 2.72 11.92
N GLU A 77 12.42 3.32 10.95
CA GLU A 77 12.78 2.66 9.69
C GLU A 77 13.67 1.44 9.96
N LYS A 78 14.78 1.64 10.67
CA LYS A 78 15.76 0.56 10.93
C LYS A 78 15.25 -0.50 11.92
N ALA A 79 14.43 -0.11 12.91
CA ALA A 79 13.80 -1.04 13.82
C ALA A 79 12.85 -2.01 13.10
N ARG A 80 12.10 -1.53 12.12
CA ARG A 80 11.23 -2.39 11.31
C ARG A 80 12.03 -3.42 10.49
N GLU A 81 13.14 -3.01 9.88
CA GLU A 81 14.03 -3.91 9.14
C GLU A 81 14.61 -4.99 10.07
N LEU A 82 15.09 -4.59 11.24
CA LEU A 82 15.69 -5.52 12.22
C LEU A 82 14.64 -6.49 12.78
N LEU A 83 13.46 -5.99 13.15
CA LEU A 83 12.37 -6.83 13.67
C LEU A 83 11.87 -7.82 12.61
N ALA A 84 11.77 -7.40 11.35
CA ALA A 84 11.43 -8.31 10.26
C ALA A 84 12.44 -9.44 10.11
N LEU A 85 13.74 -9.14 10.21
CA LEU A 85 14.79 -10.15 10.17
C LEU A 85 14.75 -11.07 11.39
N ASN A 86 14.55 -10.51 12.60
CA ASN A 86 14.39 -11.29 13.83
C ASN A 86 13.20 -12.26 13.74
N ASP A 87 12.05 -11.77 13.24
CA ASP A 87 10.86 -12.59 13.10
C ASP A 87 11.02 -13.67 12.01
N ALA A 88 11.77 -13.37 10.94
CA ALA A 88 12.15 -14.34 9.92
C ALA A 88 13.04 -15.46 10.50
N ILE A 89 14.05 -15.11 11.30
CA ILE A 89 14.91 -16.10 11.98
C ILE A 89 14.07 -16.96 12.91
N TRP A 90 13.21 -16.35 13.76
CA TRP A 90 12.36 -17.09 14.68
C TRP A 90 11.44 -18.07 13.93
N SER A 91 10.81 -17.60 12.87
CA SER A 91 9.90 -18.42 12.04
C SER A 91 10.63 -19.57 11.37
N ALA A 92 11.86 -19.38 10.91
CA ALA A 92 12.65 -20.44 10.26
C ALA A 92 12.94 -21.63 11.20
N PHE A 93 12.97 -21.40 12.52
CA PHE A 93 13.28 -22.45 13.52
C PHE A 93 12.05 -22.99 14.24
N HIS A 94 10.95 -22.26 14.30
CA HIS A 94 9.79 -22.59 15.15
C HIS A 94 8.49 -22.76 14.39
N ALA A 95 8.34 -22.20 13.18
CA ALA A 95 7.16 -22.46 12.38
C ALA A 95 7.28 -23.85 11.75
N PRO A 96 6.19 -24.67 11.74
CA PRO A 96 6.15 -25.80 10.85
C PRO A 96 6.44 -25.29 9.44
N VAL A 97 7.28 -26.03 8.68
CA VAL A 97 7.55 -25.69 7.28
C VAL A 97 6.23 -25.79 6.51
N VAL A 98 5.47 -24.71 6.53
CA VAL A 98 4.23 -24.65 5.77
C VAL A 98 4.64 -24.51 4.32
N ARG A 99 4.24 -25.49 3.51
CA ARG A 99 4.44 -25.52 2.07
C ARG A 99 3.09 -25.38 1.39
N GLY A 100 3.07 -24.76 0.27
CA GLY A 100 1.87 -24.61 -0.54
C GLY A 100 1.99 -23.47 -1.51
N THR A 101 0.98 -23.27 -2.32
CA THR A 101 0.85 -22.17 -3.25
C THR A 101 -0.29 -21.27 -2.81
N VAL A 102 -0.12 -19.97 -2.88
CA VAL A 102 -1.19 -18.99 -2.70
C VAL A 102 -1.41 -18.27 -4.03
N CYS A 103 -2.62 -18.37 -4.57
CA CYS A 103 -3.02 -17.73 -5.82
C CYS A 103 -3.58 -16.32 -5.52
N LEU A 104 -2.80 -15.30 -5.91
CA LEU A 104 -3.12 -13.87 -5.70
C LEU A 104 -3.52 -13.20 -7.01
N GLY A 105 -4.75 -12.71 -7.10
CA GLY A 105 -5.20 -11.84 -8.19
C GLY A 105 -4.95 -10.35 -7.89
N THR A 106 -4.54 -9.57 -8.90
CA THR A 106 -4.37 -8.12 -8.74
C THR A 106 -4.32 -7.41 -10.09
N PRO A 107 -4.89 -6.19 -10.24
CA PRO A 107 -4.57 -5.32 -11.37
C PRO A 107 -3.07 -5.05 -11.46
N ASP A 108 -2.57 -4.85 -12.67
CA ASP A 108 -1.14 -4.70 -12.96
C ASP A 108 -0.51 -3.48 -12.28
N ASP A 109 -1.23 -2.38 -12.17
CA ASP A 109 -0.80 -1.17 -11.49
C ASP A 109 -0.63 -1.37 -9.98
N TYR A 110 -1.54 -2.11 -9.34
CA TYR A 110 -1.42 -2.45 -7.92
C TYR A 110 -0.27 -3.44 -7.70
N ALA A 111 -0.11 -4.42 -8.60
CA ALA A 111 0.99 -5.37 -8.54
C ALA A 111 2.33 -4.64 -8.53
N MET A 112 2.56 -3.77 -9.50
CA MET A 112 3.82 -3.02 -9.64
C MET A 112 4.10 -2.10 -8.45
N ARG A 113 3.07 -1.50 -7.88
CA ARG A 113 3.22 -0.55 -6.77
C ARG A 113 3.41 -1.24 -5.42
N TYR A 114 2.62 -2.25 -5.11
CA TYR A 114 2.48 -2.77 -3.75
C TYR A 114 3.09 -4.16 -3.53
N LEU A 115 3.15 -5.02 -4.55
CA LEU A 115 3.63 -6.38 -4.34
C LEU A 115 5.14 -6.51 -4.08
N PRO A 116 6.06 -5.70 -4.63
CA PRO A 116 7.48 -5.90 -4.38
C PRO A 116 7.84 -5.94 -2.88
N PRO A 117 7.47 -4.96 -2.03
CA PRO A 117 7.74 -5.03 -0.60
C PRO A 117 6.95 -6.13 0.13
N VAL A 118 5.72 -6.44 -0.32
CA VAL A 118 4.90 -7.54 0.24
C VAL A 118 5.60 -8.87 0.04
N LEU A 119 5.95 -9.20 -1.21
CA LEU A 119 6.55 -10.48 -1.58
C LEU A 119 7.94 -10.64 -0.95
N LYS A 120 8.73 -9.56 -0.89
CA LYS A 120 10.04 -9.58 -0.21
C LYS A 120 9.89 -9.98 1.27
N ARG A 121 8.95 -9.38 2.00
CA ARG A 121 8.70 -9.72 3.41
C ARG A 121 8.13 -11.13 3.57
N PHE A 122 7.18 -11.49 2.71
CA PHE A 122 6.54 -12.80 2.76
C PHE A 122 7.55 -13.93 2.51
N ALA A 123 8.41 -13.80 1.50
CA ALA A 123 9.46 -14.77 1.21
C ALA A 123 10.49 -14.94 2.37
N GLN A 124 10.74 -13.88 3.13
CA GLN A 124 11.63 -13.95 4.30
C GLN A 124 11.04 -14.78 5.44
N THR A 125 9.71 -14.71 5.64
CA THR A 125 9.00 -15.41 6.72
C THR A 125 8.45 -16.77 6.30
N HIS A 126 8.19 -16.97 5.02
CA HIS A 126 7.59 -18.18 4.44
C HIS A 126 8.32 -18.64 3.17
N PRO A 127 9.64 -18.99 3.27
CA PRO A 127 10.48 -19.27 2.10
C PRO A 127 10.08 -20.53 1.32
N ALA A 128 9.25 -21.40 1.89
CA ALA A 128 8.78 -22.64 1.25
C ALA A 128 7.36 -22.49 0.64
N VAL A 129 6.81 -21.27 0.63
CA VAL A 129 5.51 -20.99 0.03
C VAL A 129 5.70 -20.31 -1.32
N GLU A 130 5.01 -20.82 -2.32
CA GLU A 130 4.93 -20.22 -3.65
C GLU A 130 3.77 -19.21 -3.69
N VAL A 131 3.98 -18.08 -4.35
CA VAL A 131 2.92 -17.10 -4.61
C VAL A 131 2.73 -16.98 -6.11
N ASP A 132 1.57 -17.43 -6.57
CA ASP A 132 1.18 -17.34 -7.97
C ASP A 132 0.40 -16.04 -8.18
N VAL A 133 0.92 -15.13 -9.02
CA VAL A 133 0.32 -13.80 -9.22
C VAL A 133 -0.34 -13.72 -10.58
N LEU A 134 -1.66 -13.51 -10.57
CA LEU A 134 -2.46 -13.32 -11.78
C LEU A 134 -2.83 -11.85 -11.94
N CYS A 135 -2.36 -11.21 -13.03
CA CYS A 135 -2.69 -9.82 -13.34
C CYS A 135 -3.80 -9.75 -14.38
N LEU A 136 -4.99 -9.27 -13.98
CA LEU A 136 -6.17 -9.07 -14.81
C LEU A 136 -6.97 -7.84 -14.33
N PRO A 137 -7.96 -7.35 -15.12
CA PRO A 137 -8.92 -6.38 -14.63
C PRO A 137 -9.70 -6.87 -13.40
N SER A 138 -10.10 -5.94 -12.52
CA SER A 138 -10.78 -6.26 -11.25
C SER A 138 -12.02 -7.13 -11.43
N SER A 139 -12.83 -6.91 -12.47
CA SER A 139 -14.01 -7.71 -12.76
C SER A 139 -13.68 -9.19 -12.99
N ASP A 140 -12.65 -9.45 -13.80
CA ASP A 140 -12.24 -10.82 -14.17
C ASP A 140 -11.63 -11.53 -12.95
N LEU A 141 -10.87 -10.80 -12.12
CA LEU A 141 -10.30 -11.32 -10.89
C LEU A 141 -11.39 -11.71 -9.87
N VAL A 142 -12.43 -10.88 -9.75
CA VAL A 142 -13.55 -11.17 -8.88
C VAL A 142 -14.30 -12.42 -9.32
N GLU A 143 -14.51 -12.62 -10.63
CA GLU A 143 -15.14 -13.87 -11.13
C GLU A 143 -14.28 -15.10 -10.85
N ARG A 144 -12.95 -15.01 -11.02
CA ARG A 144 -12.03 -16.09 -10.67
C ARG A 144 -11.98 -16.39 -9.19
N LEU A 145 -12.05 -15.35 -8.33
CA LEU A 145 -12.16 -15.53 -6.88
C LEU A 145 -13.45 -16.27 -6.49
N LYS A 146 -14.58 -15.95 -7.14
CA LYS A 146 -15.86 -16.64 -6.94
C LYS A 146 -15.81 -18.12 -7.38
N ALA A 147 -15.09 -18.38 -8.48
CA ALA A 147 -14.90 -19.73 -9.00
C ALA A 147 -13.97 -20.59 -8.13
N GLY A 148 -13.20 -19.97 -7.21
CA GLY A 148 -12.21 -20.65 -6.38
C GLY A 148 -10.83 -20.79 -7.03
N ASP A 149 -10.61 -20.12 -8.15
CA ASP A 149 -9.31 -20.13 -8.86
C ASP A 149 -8.27 -19.22 -8.16
N LEU A 150 -8.71 -18.35 -7.25
CA LEU A 150 -7.88 -17.44 -6.47
C LEU A 150 -8.18 -17.56 -4.98
N ASP A 151 -7.13 -17.45 -4.16
CA ASP A 151 -7.23 -17.40 -2.69
C ASP A 151 -7.47 -15.97 -2.21
N LEU A 152 -6.84 -15.01 -2.87
CA LEU A 152 -6.91 -13.57 -2.58
C LEU A 152 -7.04 -12.77 -3.86
N THR A 153 -7.70 -11.62 -3.80
CA THR A 153 -7.59 -10.63 -4.87
C THR A 153 -7.63 -9.20 -4.36
N LEU A 154 -6.86 -8.34 -5.02
CA LEU A 154 -7.05 -6.90 -4.96
C LEU A 154 -8.03 -6.50 -6.06
N CYS A 155 -8.94 -5.59 -5.76
CA CYS A 155 -9.82 -5.02 -6.77
C CYS A 155 -10.11 -3.54 -6.48
N SER A 156 -10.55 -2.82 -7.50
CA SER A 156 -11.08 -1.47 -7.35
C SER A 156 -12.43 -1.52 -6.65
N GLU A 157 -12.69 -0.55 -5.77
CA GLU A 157 -13.99 -0.38 -5.10
C GLU A 157 -15.13 -0.33 -6.12
N HIS A 158 -16.28 -0.85 -5.74
CA HIS A 158 -17.50 -1.06 -6.56
C HIS A 158 -17.38 -2.18 -7.62
N GLN A 159 -16.33 -3.03 -7.51
CA GLN A 159 -16.20 -4.27 -8.28
C GLN A 159 -16.45 -5.51 -7.43
N GLU A 160 -16.46 -5.35 -6.11
CA GLU A 160 -16.70 -6.44 -5.16
C GLU A 160 -18.12 -7.01 -5.27
N PRO A 161 -18.32 -8.31 -5.06
CA PRO A 161 -19.65 -8.91 -5.02
C PRO A 161 -20.44 -8.41 -3.80
N ARG A 162 -21.75 -8.28 -3.93
CA ARG A 162 -22.62 -7.91 -2.80
C ARG A 162 -22.42 -8.85 -1.61
N ASN A 163 -22.28 -8.26 -0.43
CA ASN A 163 -22.11 -8.96 0.84
C ASN A 163 -20.86 -9.87 0.92
N TRP A 164 -19.85 -9.64 0.07
CA TRP A 164 -18.58 -10.33 0.20
C TRP A 164 -17.72 -9.66 1.26
N PRO A 165 -17.09 -10.42 2.17
CA PRO A 165 -16.18 -9.82 3.16
C PRO A 165 -15.02 -9.12 2.46
N THR A 166 -14.89 -7.82 2.71
CA THR A 166 -13.86 -6.98 2.11
C THR A 166 -13.05 -6.25 3.17
N THR A 167 -11.77 -6.03 2.88
CA THR A 167 -10.93 -5.12 3.65
C THR A 167 -10.53 -3.95 2.76
N ARG A 168 -10.92 -2.73 3.13
CA ARG A 168 -10.47 -1.53 2.41
C ARG A 168 -9.02 -1.27 2.76
N LEU A 169 -8.16 -1.25 1.75
CA LEU A 169 -6.73 -1.04 1.88
C LEU A 169 -6.33 0.42 1.68
N TRP A 170 -7.01 1.10 0.76
CA TRP A 170 -6.71 2.47 0.38
C TRP A 170 -7.97 3.19 -0.11
N SER A 171 -8.00 4.52 0.09
CA SER A 171 -8.98 5.43 -0.52
C SER A 171 -8.30 6.77 -0.81
N GLY A 172 -8.64 7.38 -1.93
CA GLY A 172 -8.13 8.69 -2.32
C GLY A 172 -8.65 9.13 -3.69
N PRO A 173 -8.34 10.37 -4.12
CA PRO A 173 -8.86 10.92 -5.36
C PRO A 173 -8.23 10.25 -6.58
N LEU A 174 -9.03 10.02 -7.61
CA LEU A 174 -8.52 9.78 -8.95
C LEU A 174 -7.89 11.07 -9.50
N GLN A 175 -6.84 10.92 -10.28
CA GLN A 175 -6.11 12.04 -10.89
C GLN A 175 -6.15 11.92 -12.41
N TRP A 176 -6.29 13.05 -13.10
CA TRP A 176 -6.11 13.13 -14.54
C TRP A 176 -4.62 13.06 -14.88
N ILE A 177 -4.26 12.16 -15.79
CA ILE A 177 -2.88 11.93 -16.23
C ILE A 177 -2.76 12.31 -17.69
N THR A 178 -1.71 13.05 -18.02
CA THR A 178 -1.39 13.48 -19.39
C THR A 178 0.11 13.36 -19.66
N SER A 179 0.51 13.49 -20.92
CA SER A 179 1.90 13.65 -21.28
C SER A 179 2.46 14.97 -20.73
N ASP A 180 3.73 14.99 -20.34
CA ASP A 180 4.46 16.20 -19.94
C ASP A 180 4.84 17.10 -21.15
N ARG A 181 4.84 16.51 -22.37
CA ARG A 181 5.27 17.17 -23.62
C ARG A 181 4.10 17.61 -24.50
N HIS A 182 2.89 17.08 -24.27
CA HIS A 182 1.72 17.30 -25.11
C HIS A 182 0.53 17.77 -24.26
N ALA A 183 -0.46 18.36 -24.91
CA ALA A 183 -1.63 18.90 -24.23
C ALA A 183 -2.97 18.35 -24.79
N PRO A 184 -3.17 17.03 -24.87
CA PRO A 184 -4.41 16.44 -25.39
C PRO A 184 -5.63 16.82 -24.55
N HIS A 185 -5.45 17.19 -23.28
CA HIS A 185 -6.52 17.68 -22.39
C HIS A 185 -7.19 18.97 -22.87
N ARG A 186 -6.56 19.72 -23.79
CA ARG A 186 -7.12 20.96 -24.38
C ARG A 186 -7.95 20.69 -25.63
N MET A 187 -7.96 19.47 -26.15
CA MET A 187 -8.70 19.13 -27.36
C MET A 187 -10.18 18.98 -27.08
N ASP A 188 -11.01 19.24 -28.09
CA ASP A 188 -12.44 19.07 -28.07
C ASP A 188 -12.88 18.34 -29.37
N PRO A 189 -13.46 17.12 -29.29
CA PRO A 189 -13.72 16.34 -28.08
C PRO A 189 -12.44 15.85 -27.39
N LEU A 190 -12.48 15.74 -26.05
CA LEU A 190 -11.37 15.25 -25.22
C LEU A 190 -11.03 13.80 -25.58
N PRO A 191 -9.81 13.49 -26.04
CA PRO A 191 -9.42 12.12 -26.32
C PRO A 191 -9.05 11.38 -25.02
N LEU A 192 -9.62 10.20 -24.82
CA LEU A 192 -9.42 9.37 -23.63
C LEU A 192 -8.74 8.05 -23.98
N ALA A 193 -7.83 7.61 -23.11
CA ALA A 193 -7.31 6.25 -23.00
C ALA A 193 -7.77 5.67 -21.67
N LEU A 194 -8.62 4.64 -21.70
CA LEU A 194 -9.25 4.11 -20.48
C LEU A 194 -9.17 2.58 -20.45
N SER A 195 -9.38 2.03 -19.26
CA SER A 195 -9.52 0.58 -19.10
C SER A 195 -10.67 0.03 -19.94
N ALA A 196 -10.56 -1.23 -20.33
CA ALA A 196 -11.62 -1.95 -21.02
C ALA A 196 -12.78 -2.30 -20.04
N GLY A 197 -13.94 -2.63 -20.61
CA GLY A 197 -15.05 -3.21 -19.88
C GLY A 197 -15.76 -2.27 -18.90
N ASP A 198 -16.12 -2.85 -17.76
CA ASP A 198 -16.95 -2.26 -16.70
C ASP A 198 -16.14 -1.67 -15.53
N CYS A 199 -14.87 -1.36 -15.75
CA CYS A 199 -13.99 -0.75 -14.77
C CYS A 199 -14.67 0.45 -14.06
N SER A 200 -14.72 0.41 -12.73
CA SER A 200 -15.38 1.44 -11.91
C SER A 200 -14.78 2.82 -12.14
N TRP A 201 -13.48 2.94 -12.37
CA TRP A 201 -12.81 4.20 -12.67
C TRP A 201 -13.19 4.76 -14.04
N ARG A 202 -13.29 3.90 -15.06
CA ARG A 202 -13.82 4.28 -16.37
C ARG A 202 -15.21 4.89 -16.24
N GLN A 203 -16.10 4.19 -15.56
CA GLN A 203 -17.47 4.65 -15.36
C GLN A 203 -17.53 5.98 -14.57
N ALA A 204 -16.72 6.11 -13.51
CA ALA A 204 -16.61 7.33 -12.72
C ALA A 204 -16.13 8.51 -13.57
N THR A 205 -15.10 8.27 -14.40
CA THR A 205 -14.55 9.27 -15.32
C THR A 205 -15.57 9.75 -16.33
N LEU A 206 -16.28 8.84 -17.01
CA LEU A 206 -17.27 9.18 -18.02
C LEU A 206 -18.45 9.95 -17.40
N ARG A 207 -18.98 9.49 -16.24
CA ARG A 207 -20.03 10.21 -15.50
C ARG A 207 -19.60 11.63 -15.09
N THR A 208 -18.33 11.81 -14.73
CA THR A 208 -17.80 13.12 -14.34
C THR A 208 -17.76 14.07 -15.54
N LEU A 209 -17.31 13.60 -16.70
CA LEU A 209 -17.30 14.38 -17.93
C LEU A 209 -18.71 14.72 -18.43
N ASP A 210 -19.64 13.76 -18.36
CA ASP A 210 -21.06 13.97 -18.71
C ASP A 210 -21.70 15.07 -17.84
N LYS A 211 -21.49 15.01 -16.50
CA LYS A 211 -21.96 16.04 -15.56
C LYS A 211 -21.37 17.43 -15.83
N ALA A 212 -20.12 17.47 -16.28
CA ALA A 212 -19.42 18.71 -16.63
C ALA A 212 -19.78 19.23 -18.05
N GLY A 213 -20.59 18.51 -18.82
CA GLY A 213 -20.90 18.83 -20.20
C GLY A 213 -19.67 18.80 -21.13
N ARG A 214 -18.59 18.13 -20.73
CA ARG A 214 -17.35 18.06 -21.49
C ARG A 214 -17.45 16.97 -22.55
N ARG A 215 -17.41 17.34 -23.85
CA ARG A 215 -17.39 16.37 -24.94
C ARG A 215 -16.11 15.55 -24.92
N TYR A 216 -16.22 14.24 -25.11
CA TYR A 216 -15.08 13.34 -25.12
C TYR A 216 -15.24 12.24 -26.19
N ARG A 217 -14.14 11.56 -26.48
CA ARG A 217 -14.10 10.30 -27.24
C ARG A 217 -13.15 9.33 -26.56
N VAL A 218 -13.56 8.08 -26.38
CA VAL A 218 -12.65 7.01 -25.96
C VAL A 218 -11.96 6.49 -27.21
N GLY A 219 -10.75 6.96 -27.45
CA GLY A 219 -9.96 6.59 -28.64
C GLY A 219 -9.08 5.36 -28.41
N TYR A 220 -8.78 5.06 -27.16
CA TYR A 220 -7.88 3.97 -26.79
C TYR A 220 -8.43 3.21 -25.59
N THR A 221 -8.31 1.88 -25.66
CA THR A 221 -8.79 0.97 -24.61
C THR A 221 -7.78 -0.13 -24.39
N SER A 222 -7.47 -0.43 -23.12
CA SER A 222 -6.55 -1.51 -22.76
C SER A 222 -7.03 -2.23 -21.50
N ALA A 223 -6.71 -3.50 -21.36
CA ALA A 223 -6.92 -4.25 -20.13
C ALA A 223 -5.88 -3.94 -19.05
N THR A 224 -4.76 -3.27 -19.42
CA THR A 224 -3.65 -2.95 -18.52
C THR A 224 -3.41 -1.44 -18.45
N LEU A 225 -2.91 -0.96 -17.31
CA LEU A 225 -2.52 0.44 -17.18
C LEU A 225 -1.36 0.79 -18.14
N ALA A 226 -0.40 -0.10 -18.29
CA ALA A 226 0.71 0.10 -19.23
C ALA A 226 0.20 0.35 -20.66
N GLY A 227 -0.81 -0.40 -21.11
CA GLY A 227 -1.42 -0.20 -22.42
C GLY A 227 -2.15 1.14 -22.56
N THR A 228 -2.81 1.64 -21.52
CA THR A 228 -3.41 2.99 -21.55
C THR A 228 -2.34 4.07 -21.58
N HIS A 229 -1.24 3.90 -20.85
CA HIS A 229 -0.13 4.85 -20.81
C HIS A 229 0.56 5.02 -22.18
N VAL A 230 0.60 3.99 -23.02
CA VAL A 230 1.18 4.10 -24.39
C VAL A 230 0.54 5.26 -25.19
N ALA A 231 -0.78 5.35 -25.20
CA ALA A 231 -1.49 6.41 -25.90
C ALA A 231 -1.27 7.80 -25.25
N VAL A 232 -1.14 7.84 -23.92
CA VAL A 232 -0.89 9.09 -23.19
C VAL A 232 0.54 9.60 -23.39
N LEU A 233 1.53 8.71 -23.34
CA LEU A 233 2.94 9.03 -23.64
C LEU A 233 3.10 9.57 -25.07
N ALA A 234 2.37 9.00 -26.02
CA ALA A 234 2.36 9.49 -27.41
C ALA A 234 1.63 10.85 -27.57
N GLY A 235 1.05 11.41 -26.49
CA GLY A 235 0.33 12.68 -26.54
C GLY A 235 -1.04 12.61 -27.20
N LEU A 236 -1.59 11.41 -27.39
CA LEU A 236 -2.82 11.16 -28.14
C LEU A 236 -4.08 11.19 -27.29
N ALA A 237 -3.94 11.03 -25.97
CA ALA A 237 -5.06 10.95 -25.04
C ALA A 237 -4.68 11.39 -23.62
N VAL A 238 -5.69 11.55 -22.78
CA VAL A 238 -5.56 11.61 -21.31
C VAL A 238 -6.14 10.33 -20.71
N THR A 239 -5.68 9.98 -19.50
CA THR A 239 -6.21 8.87 -18.71
C THR A 239 -6.47 9.30 -17.27
N VAL A 240 -6.93 8.38 -16.44
CA VAL A 240 -7.07 8.56 -14.99
C VAL A 240 -6.34 7.47 -14.25
N SER A 241 -5.81 7.81 -13.07
CA SER A 241 -5.15 6.87 -12.18
C SER A 241 -5.24 7.36 -10.74
N PRO A 242 -5.22 6.48 -9.73
CA PRO A 242 -5.08 6.92 -8.36
C PRO A 242 -3.68 7.51 -8.12
N ILE A 243 -3.59 8.47 -7.19
CA ILE A 243 -2.32 9.16 -6.87
C ILE A 243 -1.23 8.21 -6.38
N THR A 244 -1.61 7.04 -5.88
CA THR A 244 -0.69 5.99 -5.41
C THR A 244 0.04 5.27 -6.54
N THR A 245 -0.39 5.45 -7.79
CA THR A 245 0.25 4.84 -8.95
C THR A 245 1.55 5.57 -9.29
N LEU A 246 2.63 4.83 -9.48
CA LEU A 246 3.88 5.38 -9.98
C LEU A 246 3.72 5.76 -11.46
N LEU A 247 3.88 7.04 -11.75
CA LEU A 247 3.83 7.51 -13.13
C LEU A 247 5.16 7.26 -13.83
N PRO A 248 5.15 6.66 -15.04
CA PRO A 248 6.32 6.60 -15.90
C PRO A 248 6.87 7.99 -16.25
N GLU A 249 8.16 8.07 -16.53
CA GLU A 249 8.77 9.26 -17.11
C GLU A 249 8.03 9.69 -18.40
N GLY A 250 7.80 10.98 -18.55
CA GLY A 250 7.02 11.53 -19.65
C GLY A 250 5.52 11.69 -19.37
N LEU A 251 5.04 11.24 -18.21
CA LEU A 251 3.67 11.46 -17.74
C LEU A 251 3.63 12.37 -16.51
N ARG A 252 2.55 13.14 -16.38
CA ARG A 252 2.28 13.99 -15.24
C ARG A 252 0.81 14.03 -14.86
N VAL A 253 0.54 14.39 -13.64
CA VAL A 253 -0.80 14.75 -13.18
C VAL A 253 -1.18 16.12 -13.74
N LEU A 254 -2.42 16.27 -14.19
CA LEU A 254 -2.99 17.59 -14.53
C LEU A 254 -3.28 18.36 -13.25
N ARG A 255 -2.95 19.66 -13.27
CA ARG A 255 -3.26 20.55 -12.15
C ARG A 255 -4.73 20.97 -12.18
N PRO A 256 -5.30 21.37 -11.04
CA PRO A 256 -6.69 21.81 -10.96
C PRO A 256 -7.04 23.00 -11.88
N ASP A 257 -6.04 23.87 -12.16
CA ASP A 257 -6.19 25.06 -13.03
C ASP A 257 -6.12 24.74 -14.53
N GLU A 258 -5.93 23.49 -14.94
CA GLU A 258 -5.85 23.07 -16.34
C GLU A 258 -7.22 22.71 -16.95
N GLY A 259 -8.32 23.04 -16.28
CA GLY A 259 -9.68 23.02 -16.85
C GLY A 259 -10.32 21.63 -16.94
N MET A 260 -9.83 20.66 -16.15
CA MET A 260 -10.44 19.34 -16.03
C MET A 260 -11.37 19.28 -14.82
N PRO A 261 -12.55 18.60 -14.92
CA PRO A 261 -13.44 18.44 -13.79
C PRO A 261 -12.79 17.58 -12.70
N GLU A 262 -13.15 17.87 -11.45
CA GLU A 262 -12.72 17.08 -10.30
C GLU A 262 -13.25 15.65 -10.39
N LEU A 263 -12.37 14.67 -10.18
CA LEU A 263 -12.71 13.26 -10.17
C LEU A 263 -13.10 12.80 -8.75
N PRO A 264 -13.99 11.80 -8.63
CA PRO A 264 -14.37 11.26 -7.34
C PRO A 264 -13.21 10.47 -6.69
N GLU A 265 -13.39 10.19 -5.41
CA GLU A 265 -12.52 9.24 -4.73
C GLU A 265 -12.67 7.82 -5.30
N ALA A 266 -11.59 7.08 -5.22
CA ALA A 266 -11.50 5.67 -5.55
C ALA A 266 -10.96 4.88 -4.35
N GLY A 267 -11.29 3.61 -4.28
CA GLY A 267 -10.79 2.71 -3.24
C GLY A 267 -10.15 1.46 -3.82
N ILE A 268 -9.24 0.88 -3.05
CA ILE A 268 -8.65 -0.44 -3.31
C ILE A 268 -9.09 -1.38 -2.19
N LEU A 269 -9.66 -2.51 -2.56
CA LEU A 269 -10.16 -3.53 -1.66
C LEU A 269 -9.33 -4.80 -1.76
N LEU A 270 -9.20 -5.50 -0.64
CA LEU A 270 -8.71 -6.87 -0.55
C LEU A 270 -9.91 -7.80 -0.28
N LEU A 271 -10.06 -8.80 -1.11
CA LEU A 271 -11.04 -9.87 -0.98
C LEU A 271 -10.33 -11.19 -0.74
N LYS A 272 -10.89 -12.03 0.14
CA LYS A 272 -10.44 -13.40 0.37
C LYS A 272 -11.40 -14.37 -0.29
N GLY A 273 -10.87 -15.49 -0.79
CA GLY A 273 -11.67 -16.63 -1.23
C GLY A 273 -12.54 -17.19 -0.10
N ARG A 274 -13.48 -18.06 -0.44
CA ARG A 274 -14.44 -18.64 0.53
C ARG A 274 -13.89 -19.78 1.37
N ASP A 275 -12.69 -20.28 1.06
CA ASP A 275 -12.11 -21.35 1.86
C ASP A 275 -11.45 -20.77 3.13
N PRO A 276 -12.05 -20.97 4.32
CA PRO A 276 -11.51 -20.47 5.58
C PRO A 276 -10.32 -21.28 6.10
N THR A 277 -9.93 -22.37 5.41
CA THR A 277 -8.98 -23.35 5.94
C THR A 277 -7.54 -23.11 5.54
N GLN A 278 -7.22 -21.99 4.86
CA GLN A 278 -5.88 -21.69 4.38
C GLN A 278 -5.16 -20.64 5.25
N PRO A 279 -4.39 -21.05 6.27
CA PRO A 279 -3.64 -20.12 7.13
C PRO A 279 -2.68 -19.20 6.34
N LEU A 280 -2.14 -19.67 5.21
CA LEU A 280 -1.24 -18.92 4.33
C LEU A 280 -1.91 -17.71 3.69
N THR A 281 -3.17 -17.86 3.29
CA THR A 281 -3.99 -16.78 2.75
C THR A 281 -4.13 -15.64 3.75
N ASP A 282 -4.38 -15.96 5.02
CA ASP A 282 -4.51 -14.97 6.09
C ASP A 282 -3.19 -14.23 6.36
N VAL A 283 -2.08 -14.97 6.34
CA VAL A 283 -0.75 -14.36 6.53
C VAL A 283 -0.41 -13.42 5.39
N LEU A 284 -0.59 -13.85 4.13
CA LEU A 284 -0.32 -12.98 2.97
C LEU A 284 -1.25 -11.75 2.97
N ALA A 285 -2.53 -11.93 3.29
CA ALA A 285 -3.48 -10.83 3.45
C ALA A 285 -3.04 -9.80 4.50
N ALA A 286 -2.52 -10.27 5.63
CA ALA A 286 -1.98 -9.39 6.67
C ALA A 286 -0.75 -8.60 6.20
N HIS A 287 0.18 -9.24 5.46
CA HIS A 287 1.34 -8.56 4.86
C HIS A 287 0.92 -7.50 3.84
N ILE A 288 -0.07 -7.80 3.00
CA ILE A 288 -0.64 -6.84 2.04
C ILE A 288 -1.23 -5.64 2.80
N ALA A 289 -2.13 -5.87 3.75
CA ALA A 289 -2.78 -4.81 4.51
C ALA A 289 -1.78 -3.93 5.28
N GLU A 290 -0.72 -4.52 5.82
CA GLU A 290 0.32 -3.75 6.51
C GLU A 290 1.12 -2.86 5.56
N THR A 291 1.44 -3.35 4.36
CA THR A 291 2.17 -2.58 3.35
C THR A 291 1.36 -1.35 2.91
N PHE A 292 0.06 -1.50 2.67
CA PHE A 292 -0.81 -0.37 2.34
C PHE A 292 -0.90 0.65 3.48
N ARG A 293 -1.01 0.19 4.73
CA ARG A 293 -1.00 1.09 5.91
C ARG A 293 0.29 1.91 6.01
N GLN A 294 1.43 1.32 5.66
CA GLN A 294 2.72 2.02 5.67
C GLN A 294 2.82 3.05 4.54
N ASP A 295 2.35 2.72 3.36
CA ASP A 295 2.35 3.61 2.19
C ASP A 295 1.46 4.84 2.41
N MET A 296 0.25 4.66 2.95
CA MET A 296 -0.66 5.77 3.28
C MET A 296 -0.04 6.76 4.28
N ARG A 297 0.63 6.27 5.32
CA ARG A 297 1.32 7.12 6.31
C ARG A 297 2.47 7.93 5.72
N VAL A 298 3.12 7.44 4.66
CA VAL A 298 4.17 8.17 3.93
C VAL A 298 3.54 9.24 3.06
N SER A 299 2.46 8.93 2.35
CA SER A 299 1.75 9.86 1.47
C SER A 299 1.16 11.05 2.23
N ASP A 300 0.54 10.82 3.39
CA ASP A 300 0.00 11.90 4.26
C ASP A 300 1.08 12.85 4.76
N ARG A 301 2.32 12.35 4.92
CA ARG A 301 3.46 13.17 5.37
C ARG A 301 4.10 14.02 4.28
N ILE A 302 3.93 13.64 3.01
CA ILE A 302 4.43 14.40 1.85
C ILE A 302 3.43 15.50 1.48
N ALA A 303 2.14 15.29 1.79
CA ALA A 303 1.06 16.23 1.50
C ALA A 303 0.87 17.31 2.60
N ALA A 304 1.48 17.14 3.79
CA ALA A 304 1.45 18.08 4.94
C ALA A 304 2.74 18.89 5.04
#